data_6f1ab512732da6142e495ac22a29e7f0
#
_entry.id   6f1ab512732da6142e495ac22a29e7f0
#
_cell.length_a   1.000
_cell.length_b   1.000
_cell.length_c   1.000
_cell.angle_alpha   90.00
_cell.angle_beta   90.00
_cell.angle_gamma   90.00
#
_symmetry.space_group_name_H-M   'P 1'
#
loop_
_entity.id
_entity.type
_entity.pdbx_description
1 polymer ?
#
loop_
_entity_poly.entity_id
_entity_poly.type
_entity_poly.pdbx_seq_one_letter_code
_entity_poly.pdbx_strand_id
1 'polypeptide(L)'
;MKRLLTIIALAVAVTALNAQTPKDVKYSFTEASELNLIGKIIKDTPNPYHRVDTVKYKGFTKGENSQVRSSAGLAVLFKTNSSVISVLTEYGYMNKGVNTMGVSLRGYDLYIKKDGEWLYAASKANSVGKEDQNLVLVKDMDDSMKECMLYLPIYSEEYSVKIGIEEGAVIEAIE
;
A
#
# COMPACT_ATOMS: atom_id res chain seq x y z
N MET A 1 -60.33 -5.31 -45.66
CA MET A 1 -59.63 -5.75 -44.43
C MET A 1 -58.27 -5.03 -44.34
N LYS A 2 -58.22 -3.95 -43.59
CA LYS A 2 -57.00 -3.12 -43.44
C LYS A 2 -56.27 -3.66 -42.19
N ARG A 3 -55.03 -4.18 -42.38
CA ARG A 3 -54.17 -4.59 -41.28
C ARG A 3 -53.42 -3.34 -40.80
N LEU A 4 -53.71 -2.97 -39.55
CA LEU A 4 -53.04 -1.91 -38.81
C LEU A 4 -51.74 -2.48 -38.28
N LEU A 5 -50.60 -2.04 -38.81
CA LEU A 5 -49.25 -2.33 -38.25
C LEU A 5 -48.97 -1.34 -37.12
N THR A 6 -48.98 -1.84 -35.89
CA THR A 6 -48.57 -1.08 -34.72
C THR A 6 -47.06 -1.23 -34.60
N ILE A 7 -46.30 -0.17 -34.89
CA ILE A 7 -44.86 -0.10 -34.66
C ILE A 7 -44.65 0.31 -33.19
N ILE A 8 -44.16 -0.64 -32.37
CA ILE A 8 -43.72 -0.36 -31.01
C ILE A 8 -42.29 0.18 -31.11
N ALA A 9 -42.14 1.49 -30.93
CA ALA A 9 -40.81 2.11 -30.78
C ALA A 9 -40.27 1.81 -29.37
N LEU A 10 -39.31 0.89 -29.29
CA LEU A 10 -38.58 0.61 -28.05
C LEU A 10 -37.57 1.75 -27.86
N ALA A 11 -37.89 2.70 -26.98
CA ALA A 11 -36.95 3.73 -26.56
C ALA A 11 -35.88 3.09 -25.64
N VAL A 12 -34.71 2.81 -26.17
CA VAL A 12 -33.52 2.43 -25.40
C VAL A 12 -33.02 3.72 -24.76
N ALA A 13 -33.30 3.89 -23.47
CA ALA A 13 -32.68 4.92 -22.65
C ALA A 13 -31.20 4.52 -22.45
N VAL A 14 -30.32 5.06 -23.25
CA VAL A 14 -28.87 5.00 -23.01
C VAL A 14 -28.60 5.93 -21.83
N THR A 15 -28.52 5.37 -20.63
CA THR A 15 -27.94 6.07 -19.49
C THR A 15 -26.44 6.26 -19.83
N ALA A 16 -26.07 7.47 -20.24
CA ALA A 16 -24.68 7.86 -20.35
C ALA A 16 -24.08 7.70 -18.94
N LEU A 17 -23.29 6.66 -18.73
CA LEU A 17 -22.34 6.64 -17.62
C LEU A 17 -21.41 7.84 -17.89
N ASN A 18 -21.63 8.91 -17.15
CA ASN A 18 -20.65 9.98 -17.03
C ASN A 18 -19.40 9.35 -16.45
N ALA A 19 -18.43 9.02 -17.30
CA ALA A 19 -17.07 8.77 -16.85
C ALA A 19 -16.61 10.08 -16.19
N GLN A 20 -16.73 10.16 -14.88
CA GLN A 20 -16.17 11.26 -14.12
C GLN A 20 -14.67 11.30 -14.43
N THR A 21 -14.21 12.43 -14.92
CA THR A 21 -12.78 12.72 -15.01
C THR A 21 -12.15 12.35 -13.68
N PRO A 22 -11.05 11.58 -13.62
CA PRO A 22 -10.42 11.23 -12.37
C PRO A 22 -10.20 12.51 -11.56
N LYS A 23 -10.83 12.63 -10.41
CA LYS A 23 -10.64 13.74 -9.50
C LYS A 23 -9.18 13.68 -9.08
N ASP A 24 -8.42 14.76 -9.27
CA ASP A 24 -7.06 14.85 -8.75
C ASP A 24 -7.13 14.70 -7.22
N VAL A 25 -6.74 13.52 -6.74
CA VAL A 25 -6.78 13.21 -5.32
C VAL A 25 -5.64 13.98 -4.65
N LYS A 26 -5.98 14.83 -3.70
CA LYS A 26 -5.01 15.40 -2.79
C LYS A 26 -4.76 14.42 -1.65
N TYR A 27 -3.50 14.21 -1.32
CA TYR A 27 -3.09 13.26 -0.32
C TYR A 27 -2.61 13.95 0.95
N SER A 28 -3.00 13.40 2.11
CA SER A 28 -2.30 13.56 3.37
C SER A 28 -1.46 12.31 3.65
N PHE A 29 -0.29 12.48 4.25
CA PHE A 29 0.67 11.40 4.48
C PHE A 29 0.97 11.26 5.97
N THR A 30 0.94 10.01 6.47
CA THR A 30 1.32 9.64 7.83
C THR A 30 2.50 8.68 7.78
N GLU A 31 3.55 8.93 8.56
CA GLU A 31 4.70 8.02 8.67
C GLU A 31 4.25 6.70 9.29
N ALA A 32 4.54 5.59 8.63
CA ALA A 32 4.06 4.27 9.03
C ALA A 32 4.58 3.82 10.39
N SER A 33 5.75 4.34 10.82
CA SER A 33 6.30 4.08 12.15
C SER A 33 5.54 4.77 13.30
N GLU A 34 4.68 5.75 13.00
CA GLU A 34 3.78 6.39 13.96
C GLU A 34 2.48 5.57 14.17
N LEU A 35 2.26 4.56 13.34
CA LEU A 35 1.17 3.61 13.44
C LEU A 35 1.64 2.32 14.12
N ASN A 36 0.85 1.24 14.12
CA ASN A 36 1.26 -0.01 14.73
C ASN A 36 2.12 -0.85 13.77
N LEU A 37 3.44 -0.79 13.92
CA LEU A 37 4.40 -1.60 13.17
C LEU A 37 4.58 -2.96 13.86
N ILE A 38 4.16 -4.03 13.21
CA ILE A 38 4.22 -5.42 13.68
C ILE A 38 5.28 -6.25 12.94
N GLY A 39 5.54 -7.47 13.42
CA GLY A 39 6.53 -8.38 12.84
C GLY A 39 7.97 -8.14 13.32
N LYS A 40 8.20 -7.14 14.16
CA LYS A 40 9.52 -6.76 14.66
C LYS A 40 9.80 -7.37 16.03
N ILE A 41 10.85 -8.19 16.11
CA ILE A 41 11.27 -8.81 17.38
C ILE A 41 12.04 -7.81 18.24
N ILE A 42 13.01 -7.10 17.63
CA ILE A 42 13.82 -6.07 18.30
C ILE A 42 13.20 -4.71 18.02
N LYS A 43 12.47 -4.16 19.00
CA LYS A 43 11.72 -2.91 18.82
C LYS A 43 12.63 -1.67 18.75
N ASP A 44 13.69 -1.63 19.55
CA ASP A 44 14.57 -0.47 19.70
C ASP A 44 15.71 -0.49 18.67
N THR A 45 15.41 -0.19 17.43
CA THR A 45 16.40 0.03 16.37
C THR A 45 16.42 1.51 15.97
N PRO A 46 17.57 2.10 15.64
CA PRO A 46 17.67 3.51 15.23
C PRO A 46 16.79 3.86 14.02
N ASN A 47 16.65 2.93 13.07
CA ASN A 47 15.67 3.02 12.00
C ASN A 47 14.50 2.09 12.32
N PRO A 48 13.24 2.58 12.37
CA PRO A 48 12.08 1.78 12.74
C PRO A 48 11.84 0.57 11.82
N TYR A 49 12.28 0.65 10.57
CA TYR A 49 12.09 -0.40 9.57
C TYR A 49 13.21 -1.44 9.55
N HIS A 50 14.30 -1.23 10.30
CA HIS A 50 15.34 -2.24 10.47
C HIS A 50 14.90 -3.35 11.41
N ARG A 51 15.09 -4.61 11.02
CA ARG A 51 14.80 -5.76 11.88
C ARG A 51 15.83 -5.93 12.99
N VAL A 52 17.06 -5.51 12.75
CA VAL A 52 18.18 -5.61 13.68
C VAL A 52 18.98 -4.32 13.70
N ASP A 53 19.41 -3.90 14.89
CA ASP A 53 20.39 -2.84 15.07
C ASP A 53 21.81 -3.41 14.81
N THR A 54 22.33 -3.19 13.61
CA THR A 54 23.66 -3.68 13.20
C THR A 54 24.82 -2.88 13.78
N VAL A 55 24.56 -1.77 14.46
CA VAL A 55 25.55 -1.02 15.24
C VAL A 55 25.74 -1.67 16.62
N LYS A 56 24.65 -2.07 17.25
CA LYS A 56 24.65 -2.73 18.55
C LYS A 56 25.06 -4.20 18.44
N TYR A 57 24.52 -4.93 17.48
CA TYR A 57 24.78 -6.35 17.27
C TYR A 57 25.82 -6.54 16.15
N LYS A 58 27.04 -6.93 16.54
CA LYS A 58 28.16 -7.17 15.62
C LYS A 58 28.22 -8.64 15.21
N GLY A 59 29.03 -8.93 14.19
CA GLY A 59 29.31 -10.30 13.74
C GLY A 59 28.66 -10.68 12.41
N PHE A 60 27.85 -9.82 11.82
CA PHE A 60 27.32 -10.00 10.48
C PHE A 60 28.39 -9.77 9.42
N THR A 61 28.43 -10.61 8.40
CA THR A 61 29.15 -10.33 7.16
C THR A 61 28.53 -9.13 6.44
N LYS A 62 29.22 -8.56 5.44
CA LYS A 62 28.71 -7.42 4.68
C LYS A 62 27.34 -7.69 4.06
N GLY A 63 27.13 -8.90 3.51
CA GLY A 63 25.85 -9.30 2.89
C GLY A 63 24.73 -9.43 3.91
N GLU A 64 24.99 -10.14 5.02
CA GLU A 64 24.02 -10.31 6.12
C GLU A 64 23.66 -8.97 6.74
N ASN A 65 24.64 -8.08 6.95
CA ASN A 65 24.43 -6.74 7.48
C ASN A 65 23.42 -5.93 6.62
N SER A 66 23.50 -6.06 5.29
CA SER A 66 22.53 -5.42 4.40
C SER A 66 21.15 -6.08 4.49
N GLN A 67 21.09 -7.42 4.54
CA GLN A 67 19.83 -8.16 4.56
C GLN A 67 19.04 -8.00 5.87
N VAL A 68 19.71 -7.96 7.01
CA VAL A 68 19.00 -7.80 8.30
C VAL A 68 18.41 -6.41 8.52
N ARG A 69 18.81 -5.43 7.68
CA ARG A 69 18.21 -4.09 7.66
C ARG A 69 16.99 -3.98 6.76
N SER A 70 16.72 -5.00 5.93
CA SER A 70 15.49 -5.00 5.12
C SER A 70 14.25 -5.20 5.99
N SER A 71 13.12 -4.68 5.53
CA SER A 71 11.84 -4.72 6.23
C SER A 71 11.06 -6.03 6.07
N ALA A 72 11.70 -7.09 5.57
CA ALA A 72 11.06 -8.39 5.35
C ALA A 72 10.28 -8.89 6.57
N GLY A 73 8.99 -9.17 6.40
CA GLY A 73 8.10 -9.65 7.45
C GLY A 73 7.55 -8.56 8.37
N LEU A 74 7.89 -7.29 8.15
CA LEU A 74 7.25 -6.18 8.84
C LEU A 74 5.93 -5.83 8.14
N ALA A 75 4.93 -5.48 8.93
CA ALA A 75 3.68 -4.95 8.43
C ALA A 75 3.18 -3.81 9.33
N VAL A 76 2.32 -2.97 8.78
CA VAL A 76 1.71 -1.84 9.48
C VAL A 76 0.22 -2.08 9.62
N LEU A 77 -0.29 -2.03 10.84
CA LEU A 77 -1.72 -2.10 11.14
C LEU A 77 -2.27 -0.69 11.35
N PHE A 78 -3.32 -0.36 10.64
CA PHE A 78 -4.00 0.94 10.75
C PHE A 78 -5.47 0.82 10.34
N LYS A 79 -6.26 1.83 10.68
CA LYS A 79 -7.62 1.96 10.17
C LYS A 79 -7.81 3.31 9.48
N THR A 80 -8.63 3.32 8.45
CA THR A 80 -8.93 4.54 7.68
C THR A 80 -10.31 4.47 7.04
N ASN A 81 -10.94 5.63 6.86
CA ASN A 81 -12.16 5.78 6.07
C ASN A 81 -11.89 6.32 4.65
N SER A 82 -10.61 6.39 4.25
CA SER A 82 -10.24 6.91 2.93
C SER A 82 -10.77 6.04 1.79
N SER A 83 -11.13 6.69 0.69
CA SER A 83 -11.48 6.03 -0.57
C SER A 83 -10.25 5.53 -1.35
N VAL A 84 -9.05 5.97 -0.95
CA VAL A 84 -7.77 5.65 -1.58
C VAL A 84 -6.71 5.37 -0.53
N ILE A 85 -5.85 4.38 -0.80
CA ILE A 85 -4.65 4.12 0.00
C ILE A 85 -3.46 4.09 -0.95
N SER A 86 -2.41 4.82 -0.60
CA SER A 86 -1.16 4.87 -1.34
C SER A 86 0.05 4.78 -0.41
N VAL A 87 1.23 4.59 -0.99
CA VAL A 87 2.49 4.56 -0.25
C VAL A 87 3.52 5.44 -0.94
N LEU A 88 4.23 6.24 -0.17
CA LEU A 88 5.39 7.01 -0.60
C LEU A 88 6.59 6.57 0.23
N THR A 89 7.66 6.08 -0.43
CA THR A 89 8.77 5.44 0.25
C THR A 89 10.09 6.11 -0.10
N GLU A 90 10.91 6.34 0.92
CA GLU A 90 12.32 6.65 0.76
C GLU A 90 13.14 5.38 1.00
N TYR A 91 13.77 4.88 -0.06
CA TYR A 91 14.54 3.64 -0.01
C TYR A 91 16.02 3.90 0.29
N GLY A 92 16.59 3.03 1.11
CA GLY A 92 18.03 2.87 1.26
C GLY A 92 18.58 1.79 0.32
N TYR A 93 19.27 0.81 0.89
CA TYR A 93 19.84 -0.29 0.11
C TYR A 93 18.74 -1.22 -0.42
N MET A 94 18.84 -1.58 -1.69
CA MET A 94 18.02 -2.62 -2.33
C MET A 94 18.92 -3.75 -2.82
N ASN A 95 18.64 -4.99 -2.41
CA ASN A 95 19.39 -6.15 -2.82
C ASN A 95 18.98 -6.59 -4.24
N LYS A 96 19.60 -5.98 -5.24
CA LYS A 96 19.34 -6.23 -6.68
C LYS A 96 20.13 -7.46 -7.16
N GLY A 97 19.76 -8.66 -6.69
CA GLY A 97 20.32 -9.92 -7.21
C GLY A 97 19.81 -10.25 -8.62
N VAL A 98 20.55 -11.09 -9.35
CA VAL A 98 20.18 -11.48 -10.73
C VAL A 98 18.85 -12.22 -10.84
N ASN A 99 18.38 -12.80 -9.75
CA ASN A 99 17.12 -13.55 -9.62
C ASN A 99 16.09 -12.82 -8.73
N THR A 100 16.32 -11.54 -8.42
CA THR A 100 15.42 -10.76 -7.57
C THR A 100 14.44 -9.96 -8.42
N MET A 101 13.17 -10.23 -8.28
CA MET A 101 12.10 -9.53 -9.00
C MET A 101 11.85 -8.14 -8.40
N GLY A 102 11.43 -7.19 -9.23
CA GLY A 102 11.13 -5.81 -8.79
C GLY A 102 10.06 -5.74 -7.69
N VAL A 103 9.09 -6.66 -7.68
CA VAL A 103 8.07 -6.77 -6.63
C VAL A 103 8.69 -7.11 -5.27
N SER A 104 9.69 -8.00 -5.22
CA SER A 104 10.39 -8.34 -3.97
C SER A 104 11.19 -7.16 -3.40
N LEU A 105 11.64 -6.25 -4.28
CA LEU A 105 12.44 -5.09 -3.88
C LEU A 105 11.59 -3.91 -3.42
N ARG A 106 10.40 -3.72 -3.98
CA ARG A 106 9.61 -2.49 -3.83
C ARG A 106 8.12 -2.76 -3.66
N GLY A 107 7.72 -4.03 -3.62
CA GLY A 107 6.31 -4.42 -3.55
C GLY A 107 5.73 -4.30 -2.16
N TYR A 108 4.53 -3.79 -2.12
CA TYR A 108 3.67 -3.71 -0.95
C TYR A 108 2.46 -4.59 -1.17
N ASP A 109 2.08 -5.35 -0.14
CA ASP A 109 0.87 -6.16 -0.13
C ASP A 109 -0.11 -5.58 0.90
N LEU A 110 -1.30 -5.17 0.42
CA LEU A 110 -2.36 -4.62 1.25
C LEU A 110 -3.45 -5.66 1.47
N TYR A 111 -3.83 -5.81 2.73
CA TYR A 111 -5.00 -6.57 3.17
C TYR A 111 -5.97 -5.63 3.87
N ILE A 112 -7.27 -5.88 3.67
CA ILE A 112 -8.36 -5.17 4.35
C ILE A 112 -9.20 -6.21 5.10
N LYS A 113 -9.54 -5.91 6.36
CA LYS A 113 -10.32 -6.80 7.19
C LYS A 113 -11.81 -6.65 6.90
N LYS A 114 -12.45 -7.77 6.63
CA LYS A 114 -13.90 -7.85 6.42
C LYS A 114 -14.45 -9.07 7.14
N ASP A 115 -15.52 -8.88 7.89
CA ASP A 115 -16.19 -9.96 8.65
C ASP A 115 -15.23 -10.75 9.58
N GLY A 116 -14.22 -10.06 10.12
CA GLY A 116 -13.21 -10.63 11.02
C GLY A 116 -12.00 -11.26 10.32
N GLU A 117 -12.01 -11.38 8.99
CA GLU A 117 -10.94 -12.01 8.20
C GLU A 117 -10.13 -11.00 7.39
N TRP A 118 -8.81 -11.22 7.27
CA TRP A 118 -7.93 -10.44 6.42
C TRP A 118 -8.04 -10.89 4.96
N LEU A 119 -8.59 -10.04 4.11
CA LEU A 119 -8.75 -10.30 2.68
C LEU A 119 -7.70 -9.53 1.89
N TYR A 120 -7.08 -10.21 0.94
CA TYR A 120 -6.15 -9.59 0.00
C TYR A 120 -6.85 -8.50 -0.82
N ALA A 121 -6.27 -7.30 -0.82
CA ALA A 121 -6.81 -6.15 -1.53
C ALA A 121 -5.96 -5.73 -2.73
N ALA A 122 -4.63 -5.67 -2.56
CA ALA A 122 -3.73 -5.26 -3.63
C ALA A 122 -2.28 -5.69 -3.38
N SER A 123 -1.54 -5.92 -4.48
CA SER A 123 -0.08 -5.99 -4.49
C SER A 123 0.45 -5.09 -5.60
N LYS A 124 1.30 -4.14 -5.26
CA LYS A 124 1.89 -3.20 -6.23
C LYS A 124 3.32 -2.83 -5.87
N ALA A 125 4.08 -2.49 -6.90
CA ALA A 125 5.43 -1.98 -6.79
C ALA A 125 5.63 -0.82 -7.78
N ASN A 126 6.43 0.17 -7.42
CA ASN A 126 6.86 1.21 -8.35
C ASN A 126 7.75 0.63 -9.46
N SER A 127 7.69 1.22 -10.63
CA SER A 127 8.61 0.92 -11.72
C SER A 127 10.03 1.36 -11.39
N VAL A 128 11.01 0.74 -12.04
CA VAL A 128 12.41 1.14 -11.93
C VAL A 128 12.58 2.61 -12.35
N GLY A 129 13.27 3.40 -11.53
CA GLY A 129 13.48 4.84 -11.74
C GLY A 129 12.29 5.72 -11.36
N LYS A 130 11.29 5.14 -10.67
CA LYS A 130 10.10 5.85 -10.13
C LYS A 130 9.84 5.46 -8.67
N GLU A 131 10.87 5.00 -7.99
CA GLU A 131 10.79 4.47 -6.64
C GLU A 131 10.33 5.51 -5.62
N ASP A 132 10.60 6.78 -5.88
CA ASP A 132 10.24 7.96 -5.09
C ASP A 132 8.84 8.53 -5.38
N GLN A 133 8.08 7.88 -6.28
CA GLN A 133 6.72 8.32 -6.62
C GLN A 133 5.68 7.69 -5.71
N ASN A 134 4.60 8.43 -5.48
CA ASN A 134 3.43 7.93 -4.75
C ASN A 134 2.82 6.73 -5.46
N LEU A 135 2.80 5.58 -4.80
CA LEU A 135 2.27 4.31 -5.29
C LEU A 135 0.82 4.11 -4.81
N VAL A 136 -0.15 4.34 -5.67
CA VAL A 136 -1.56 4.09 -5.33
C VAL A 136 -1.82 2.59 -5.32
N LEU A 137 -2.14 2.04 -4.15
CA LEU A 137 -2.47 0.61 -3.95
C LEU A 137 -3.90 0.32 -4.35
N VAL A 138 -4.85 1.01 -3.75
CA VAL A 138 -6.30 0.88 -4.00
C VAL A 138 -6.93 2.26 -4.13
N LYS A 139 -8.06 2.34 -4.83
CA LYS A 139 -8.86 3.56 -5.01
C LYS A 139 -10.32 3.19 -5.21
N ASP A 140 -11.17 4.20 -5.19
CA ASP A 140 -12.62 4.07 -5.43
C ASP A 140 -13.31 3.17 -4.38
N MET A 141 -12.78 3.12 -3.15
CA MET A 141 -13.42 2.47 -2.00
C MET A 141 -14.53 3.37 -1.43
N ASP A 142 -15.43 2.78 -0.66
CA ASP A 142 -16.40 3.54 0.14
C ASP A 142 -15.72 4.30 1.30
N ASP A 143 -16.48 5.16 1.99
CA ASP A 143 -16.04 5.99 3.11
C ASP A 143 -16.22 5.32 4.49
N SER A 144 -16.53 4.04 4.52
CA SER A 144 -16.57 3.28 5.77
C SER A 144 -15.19 3.12 6.40
N MET A 145 -15.13 3.00 7.72
CA MET A 145 -13.87 2.74 8.42
C MET A 145 -13.39 1.30 8.14
N LYS A 146 -12.18 1.16 7.63
CA LYS A 146 -11.56 -0.12 7.24
C LYS A 146 -10.32 -0.38 8.09
N GLU A 147 -10.18 -1.58 8.66
CA GLU A 147 -8.93 -2.04 9.23
C GLU A 147 -8.04 -2.56 8.10
N CYS A 148 -6.80 -2.12 8.08
CA CYS A 148 -5.82 -2.40 7.03
C CYS A 148 -4.54 -3.00 7.60
N MET A 149 -3.93 -3.92 6.86
CA MET A 149 -2.62 -4.47 7.13
C MET A 149 -1.77 -4.34 5.86
N LEU A 150 -0.67 -3.59 5.95
CA LEU A 150 0.23 -3.31 4.85
C LEU A 150 1.57 -3.99 5.10
N TYR A 151 1.89 -5.04 4.34
CA TYR A 151 3.21 -5.65 4.34
C TYR A 151 4.21 -4.80 3.57
N LEU A 152 5.40 -4.66 4.15
CA LEU A 152 6.53 -3.93 3.59
C LEU A 152 7.35 -4.82 2.63
N PRO A 153 8.21 -4.23 1.77
CA PRO A 153 9.04 -4.99 0.83
C PRO A 153 9.99 -5.99 1.51
N ILE A 154 10.42 -7.00 0.76
CA ILE A 154 11.21 -8.11 1.30
C ILE A 154 12.72 -7.82 1.25
N TYR A 155 13.21 -7.17 0.17
CA TYR A 155 14.65 -7.04 -0.10
C TYR A 155 15.13 -5.60 -0.23
N SER A 156 14.46 -4.67 0.43
CA SER A 156 14.89 -3.27 0.54
C SER A 156 15.04 -2.82 1.99
N GLU A 157 15.86 -1.83 2.17
CA GLU A 157 15.95 -1.00 3.35
C GLU A 157 15.10 0.23 3.11
N GLU A 158 14.22 0.59 4.02
CA GLU A 158 13.42 1.81 3.96
C GLU A 158 13.92 2.79 5.02
N TYR A 159 14.06 4.05 4.64
CA TYR A 159 14.33 5.16 5.58
C TYR A 159 13.05 5.85 6.03
N SER A 160 12.04 5.88 5.17
CA SER A 160 10.71 6.39 5.45
C SER A 160 9.68 5.63 4.63
N VAL A 161 8.56 5.31 5.25
CA VAL A 161 7.37 4.74 4.59
C VAL A 161 6.18 5.58 5.02
N LYS A 162 5.59 6.31 4.08
CA LYS A 162 4.42 7.16 4.36
C LYS A 162 3.18 6.56 3.72
N ILE A 163 2.16 6.34 4.53
CA ILE A 163 0.84 5.93 4.05
C ILE A 163 0.08 7.18 3.65
N GLY A 164 -0.31 7.25 2.39
CA GLY A 164 -1.08 8.34 1.81
C GLY A 164 -2.56 7.97 1.73
N ILE A 165 -3.40 8.87 2.26
CA ILE A 165 -4.85 8.80 2.22
C ILE A 165 -5.42 10.07 1.58
N GLU A 166 -6.69 10.07 1.20
CA GLU A 166 -7.37 11.28 0.72
C GLU A 166 -7.36 12.38 1.80
N GLU A 167 -7.08 13.63 1.40
CA GLU A 167 -7.09 14.78 2.32
C GLU A 167 -8.47 14.92 2.99
N GLY A 168 -8.47 15.02 4.31
CA GLY A 168 -9.68 15.07 5.14
C GLY A 168 -10.18 13.71 5.62
N ALA A 169 -9.67 12.59 5.09
CA ALA A 169 -9.92 11.28 5.67
C ALA A 169 -9.11 11.08 6.96
N VAL A 170 -9.54 10.09 7.74
CA VAL A 170 -8.91 9.73 9.03
C VAL A 170 -7.99 8.53 8.83
N ILE A 171 -6.82 8.53 9.48
CA ILE A 171 -5.96 7.37 9.66
C ILE A 171 -5.55 7.27 11.12
N GLU A 172 -5.66 6.07 11.70
CA GLU A 172 -5.35 5.80 13.10
C GLU A 172 -4.63 4.44 13.24
N ALA A 173 -3.75 4.33 14.23
CA ALA A 173 -3.20 3.04 14.62
C ALA A 173 -4.30 2.11 15.17
N ILE A 174 -4.16 0.81 14.95
CA ILE A 174 -4.92 -0.25 15.65
C ILE A 174 -3.96 -1.10 16.47
N GLU A 175 -4.38 -1.45 17.69
CA GLU A 175 -3.61 -2.31 18.61
C GLU A 175 -3.68 -3.79 18.20
#